data_39be58a4f897f2fc963ffcce7b6ae867
#
_entry.id   39be58a4f897f2fc963ffcce7b6ae867
#
_cell.length_a   1.000
_cell.length_b   1.000
_cell.length_c   1.000
_cell.angle_alpha   90.00
_cell.angle_beta   90.00
_cell.angle_gamma   90.00
#
_symmetry.space_group_name_H-M   'P 1'
#
loop_
_entity.id
_entity.type
_entity.pdbx_description
1 polymer ?
#
loop_
_entity_poly.entity_id
_entity_poly.type
_entity_poly.pdbx_seq_one_letter_code
_entity_poly.pdbx_strand_id
1 'polypeptide(L)'
;LPRATFLAILFTSGLDVGLIMFPLIDFETYASGVDYQFASPLVIEFGFWGVLVWGFYILTTLYFCALEPRLQLFQRPAVKFVHNLVVIATCAFTAYLFLAYLPSYLPGISQAVTYSLVVLVVGLAVLSSTRLTVLKYLSVGSTLLFLCLIGVVWLASGVGLRQAWSELAGLSAYGQHLGRFLAPINDYHGFYLSWWFAWSIMIGQFVARFTNGIEAWKLALAVLIIPSIPIALWFSVLFGLFKIGQPIATGLNLMMMGVGILFVINSLDSLTRLYAQNLGWTAERLGFKTYM
;
A
#
# COMPACT_ATOMS: atom_id res chain seq x y z
N LEU A 1 0.29 -21.25 -4.92
CA LEU A 1 -0.10 -20.14 -5.79
C LEU A 1 0.88 -20.00 -6.97
N PRO A 2 0.42 -19.61 -8.20
CA PRO A 2 1.32 -19.15 -9.25
C PRO A 2 2.15 -17.95 -8.79
N ARG A 3 3.42 -17.86 -9.19
CA ARG A 3 4.33 -16.79 -8.74
C ARG A 3 3.80 -15.38 -9.01
N ALA A 4 3.27 -15.14 -10.20
CA ALA A 4 2.69 -13.83 -10.56
C ALA A 4 1.50 -13.46 -9.66
N THR A 5 0.63 -14.42 -9.33
CA THR A 5 -0.50 -14.20 -8.40
C THR A 5 -0.01 -13.90 -6.99
N PHE A 6 1.04 -14.58 -6.51
CA PHE A 6 1.65 -14.29 -5.21
C PHE A 6 2.20 -12.86 -5.17
N LEU A 7 2.95 -12.44 -6.20
CA LEU A 7 3.49 -11.09 -6.30
C LEU A 7 2.38 -10.02 -6.35
N ALA A 8 1.31 -10.28 -7.09
CA ALA A 8 0.17 -9.36 -7.17
C ALA A 8 -0.55 -9.23 -5.81
N ILE A 9 -0.79 -10.34 -5.11
CA ILE A 9 -1.39 -10.32 -3.76
C ILE A 9 -0.48 -9.55 -2.80
N LEU A 10 0.81 -9.84 -2.79
CA LEU A 10 1.79 -9.14 -1.97
C LEU A 10 1.76 -7.64 -2.22
N PHE A 11 1.84 -7.23 -3.48
CA PHE A 11 1.88 -5.84 -3.89
C PHE A 11 0.61 -5.08 -3.48
N THR A 12 -0.56 -5.61 -3.80
CA THR A 12 -1.85 -4.94 -3.55
C THR A 12 -2.32 -5.01 -2.10
N SER A 13 -1.83 -5.97 -1.30
CA SER A 13 -2.14 -6.06 0.12
C SER A 13 -1.19 -5.24 1.00
N GLY A 14 0.03 -5.00 0.51
CA GLY A 14 1.05 -4.23 1.22
C GLY A 14 0.93 -2.72 1.05
N LEU A 15 0.07 -2.26 0.16
CA LEU A 15 -0.09 -0.85 -0.19
C LEU A 15 -1.56 -0.46 -0.14
N ASP A 16 -1.81 0.80 0.16
CA ASP A 16 -3.15 1.37 0.19
C ASP A 16 -3.33 2.51 -0.83
N VAL A 17 -4.38 3.28 -0.67
CA VAL A 17 -4.70 4.44 -1.51
C VAL A 17 -3.59 5.49 -1.54
N GLY A 18 -2.81 5.59 -0.46
CA GLY A 18 -1.75 6.59 -0.31
C GLY A 18 -0.72 6.52 -1.42
N LEU A 19 -0.30 5.32 -1.81
CA LEU A 19 0.63 5.13 -2.91
C LEU A 19 0.19 5.83 -4.22
N ILE A 20 -1.11 5.83 -4.51
CA ILE A 20 -1.62 6.33 -5.80
C ILE A 20 -1.97 7.80 -5.73
N MET A 21 -2.54 8.22 -4.61
CA MET A 21 -3.22 9.51 -4.50
C MET A 21 -2.39 10.58 -3.77
N PHE A 22 -1.51 10.21 -2.81
CA PHE A 22 -0.83 11.21 -1.99
C PHE A 22 0.36 11.91 -2.65
N PRO A 23 1.17 11.28 -3.53
CA PRO A 23 2.46 11.84 -3.95
C PRO A 23 2.38 13.25 -4.53
N LEU A 24 1.33 13.57 -5.26
CA LEU A 24 1.16 14.90 -5.87
C LEU A 24 0.95 16.02 -4.84
N ILE A 25 0.35 15.69 -3.69
CA ILE A 25 0.16 16.62 -2.56
C ILE A 25 1.44 16.66 -1.74
N ASP A 26 2.04 15.49 -1.51
CA ASP A 26 3.21 15.33 -0.66
C ASP A 26 4.46 15.96 -1.28
N PHE A 27 4.62 15.93 -2.62
CA PHE A 27 5.73 16.61 -3.30
C PHE A 27 5.81 18.12 -2.97
N GLU A 28 4.68 18.81 -2.89
CA GLU A 28 4.62 20.22 -2.52
C GLU A 28 5.09 20.42 -1.07
N THR A 29 4.63 19.57 -0.17
CA THR A 29 5.02 19.55 1.24
C THR A 29 6.53 19.32 1.39
N TYR A 30 7.08 18.36 0.65
CA TYR A 30 8.53 18.06 0.72
C TYR A 30 9.37 19.12 0.03
N ALA A 31 8.88 19.76 -1.01
CA ALA A 31 9.59 20.84 -1.69
C ALA A 31 9.72 22.10 -0.81
N SER A 32 8.70 22.39 0.00
CA SER A 32 8.65 23.57 0.88
C SER A 32 9.16 23.33 2.30
N GLY A 33 9.15 22.07 2.76
CA GLY A 33 9.50 21.73 4.14
C GLY A 33 10.99 21.82 4.44
N VAL A 34 11.37 22.55 5.50
CA VAL A 34 12.77 22.73 5.91
C VAL A 34 13.44 21.40 6.26
N ASP A 35 12.72 20.50 6.89
CA ASP A 35 13.22 19.19 7.32
C ASP A 35 13.61 18.27 6.16
N TYR A 36 13.07 18.53 4.96
CA TYR A 36 13.22 17.68 3.78
C TYR A 36 14.28 18.19 2.78
N GLN A 37 14.98 19.30 3.08
CA GLN A 37 15.95 19.92 2.17
C GLN A 37 17.21 19.07 1.87
N PHE A 38 17.35 17.91 2.49
CA PHE A 38 18.50 17.03 2.28
C PHE A 38 18.39 16.17 0.99
N ALA A 39 17.20 16.07 0.40
CA ALA A 39 16.97 15.30 -0.82
C ALA A 39 15.84 15.91 -1.65
N SER A 40 15.69 15.46 -2.91
CA SER A 40 14.56 15.87 -3.75
C SER A 40 13.23 15.31 -3.22
N PRO A 41 12.10 15.99 -3.45
CA PRO A 41 10.79 15.48 -3.07
C PRO A 41 10.52 14.04 -3.54
N LEU A 42 11.00 13.68 -4.73
CA LEU A 42 10.91 12.32 -5.26
C LEU A 42 11.65 11.30 -4.37
N VAL A 43 12.85 11.64 -3.90
CA VAL A 43 13.65 10.76 -3.02
C VAL A 43 13.00 10.64 -1.66
N ILE A 44 12.43 11.73 -1.14
CA ILE A 44 11.70 11.72 0.14
C ILE A 44 10.47 10.78 0.03
N GLU A 45 9.64 10.98 -0.99
CA GLU A 45 8.45 10.15 -1.21
C GLU A 45 8.81 8.66 -1.37
N PHE A 46 9.84 8.37 -2.16
CA PHE A 46 10.32 7.00 -2.29
C PHE A 46 10.90 6.47 -0.97
N GLY A 47 11.46 7.31 -0.13
CA GLY A 47 11.91 6.96 1.22
C GLY A 47 10.76 6.48 2.11
N PHE A 48 9.57 7.07 1.96
CA PHE A 48 8.38 6.69 2.73
C PHE A 48 7.70 5.40 2.21
N TRP A 49 7.73 5.11 0.90
CA TRP A 49 6.93 4.05 0.28
C TRP A 49 7.74 2.93 -0.39
N GLY A 50 9.04 3.14 -0.55
CA GLY A 50 9.91 2.21 -1.28
C GLY A 50 10.55 1.14 -0.41
N VAL A 51 11.82 0.88 -0.66
CA VAL A 51 12.56 -0.28 -0.13
C VAL A 51 12.47 -0.45 1.38
N LEU A 52 12.42 0.64 2.16
CA LEU A 52 12.38 0.57 3.63
C LEU A 52 11.10 -0.10 4.15
N VAL A 53 9.95 0.28 3.60
CA VAL A 53 8.65 -0.30 3.97
C VAL A 53 8.65 -1.80 3.68
N TRP A 54 9.13 -2.17 2.50
CA TRP A 54 9.26 -3.58 2.13
C TRP A 54 10.31 -4.31 2.96
N GLY A 55 11.31 -3.58 3.49
CA GLY A 55 12.23 -4.08 4.50
C GLY A 55 11.53 -4.50 5.78
N PHE A 56 10.59 -3.70 6.28
CA PHE A 56 9.75 -4.11 7.43
C PHE A 56 8.90 -5.33 7.08
N TYR A 57 8.32 -5.40 5.88
CA TYR A 57 7.49 -6.53 5.47
C TYR A 57 8.26 -7.83 5.36
N ILE A 58 9.49 -7.82 4.82
CA ILE A 58 10.30 -9.05 4.77
C ILE A 58 10.71 -9.50 6.16
N LEU A 59 11.10 -8.58 7.06
CA LEU A 59 11.48 -8.94 8.43
C LEU A 59 10.33 -9.60 9.18
N THR A 60 9.13 -9.01 9.12
CA THR A 60 7.95 -9.58 9.77
C THR A 60 7.47 -10.87 9.11
N THR A 61 7.53 -10.97 7.77
CA THR A 61 7.21 -12.24 7.07
C THR A 61 8.16 -13.35 7.51
N LEU A 62 9.47 -13.09 7.57
CA LEU A 62 10.46 -14.07 8.05
C LEU A 62 10.21 -14.44 9.51
N TYR A 63 9.83 -13.47 10.36
CA TYR A 63 9.44 -13.76 11.74
C TYR A 63 8.27 -14.76 11.77
N PHE A 64 7.19 -14.52 11.03
CA PHE A 64 6.03 -15.42 11.02
C PHE A 64 6.33 -16.79 10.36
N CYS A 65 7.27 -16.86 9.45
CA CYS A 65 7.67 -18.12 8.83
C CYS A 65 8.60 -18.96 9.71
N ALA A 66 9.54 -18.33 10.44
CA ALA A 66 10.63 -19.03 11.10
C ALA A 66 10.54 -19.03 12.62
N LEU A 67 10.16 -17.92 13.24
CA LEU A 67 10.19 -17.71 14.69
C LEU A 67 8.83 -17.95 15.34
N GLU A 68 7.75 -17.42 14.78
CA GLU A 68 6.40 -17.56 15.37
C GLU A 68 5.96 -19.02 15.56
N PRO A 69 6.25 -19.98 14.65
CA PRO A 69 5.92 -21.39 14.87
C PRO A 69 6.54 -21.99 16.14
N ARG A 70 7.67 -21.43 16.57
CA ARG A 70 8.40 -21.87 17.78
C ARG A 70 8.00 -21.10 19.02
N LEU A 71 7.85 -19.77 18.89
CA LEU A 71 7.59 -18.84 20.01
C LEU A 71 6.12 -18.78 20.39
N GLN A 72 5.23 -18.99 19.42
CA GLN A 72 3.77 -18.91 19.56
C GLN A 72 3.30 -17.61 20.25
N LEU A 73 4.01 -16.50 20.01
CA LEU A 73 3.76 -15.23 20.66
C LEU A 73 2.36 -14.70 20.34
N PHE A 74 1.97 -14.77 19.06
CA PHE A 74 0.66 -14.31 18.58
C PHE A 74 -0.47 -15.30 18.88
N GLN A 75 -0.18 -16.47 19.47
CA GLN A 75 -1.17 -17.38 20.01
C GLN A 75 -1.54 -17.06 21.47
N ARG A 76 -0.70 -16.29 22.18
CA ARG A 76 -0.98 -15.86 23.56
C ARG A 76 -2.23 -14.96 23.59
N PRO A 77 -3.22 -15.21 24.48
CA PRO A 77 -4.51 -14.51 24.42
C PRO A 77 -4.41 -12.99 24.45
N ALA A 78 -3.56 -12.43 25.30
CA ALA A 78 -3.36 -10.99 25.40
C ALA A 78 -2.76 -10.39 24.12
N VAL A 79 -1.71 -11.02 23.56
CA VAL A 79 -1.06 -10.56 22.32
C VAL A 79 -2.04 -10.69 21.14
N LYS A 80 -2.76 -11.80 21.05
CA LYS A 80 -3.78 -12.03 20.02
C LYS A 80 -4.90 -10.99 20.10
N PHE A 81 -5.36 -10.66 21.31
CA PHE A 81 -6.39 -9.63 21.50
C PHE A 81 -5.90 -8.26 21.01
N VAL A 82 -4.74 -7.80 21.50
CA VAL A 82 -4.15 -6.51 21.10
C VAL A 82 -3.90 -6.47 19.59
N HIS A 83 -3.32 -7.54 19.03
CA HIS A 83 -3.07 -7.61 17.58
C HIS A 83 -4.36 -7.47 16.75
N ASN A 84 -5.42 -8.20 17.10
CA ASN A 84 -6.69 -8.09 16.39
C ASN A 84 -7.34 -6.72 16.56
N LEU A 85 -7.22 -6.09 17.73
CA LEU A 85 -7.68 -4.72 17.94
C LEU A 85 -6.94 -3.74 17.04
N VAL A 86 -5.60 -3.87 16.91
CA VAL A 86 -4.79 -3.06 16.00
C VAL A 86 -5.21 -3.29 14.53
N VAL A 87 -5.44 -4.54 14.12
CA VAL A 87 -5.90 -4.84 12.75
C VAL A 87 -7.25 -4.15 12.46
N ILE A 88 -8.21 -4.23 13.37
CA ILE A 88 -9.52 -3.59 13.22
C ILE A 88 -9.38 -2.06 13.19
N ALA A 89 -8.58 -1.48 14.08
CA ALA A 89 -8.32 -0.03 14.12
C ALA A 89 -7.65 0.43 12.82
N THR A 90 -6.73 -0.36 12.28
CA THR A 90 -6.07 -0.09 10.99
C THR A 90 -7.06 -0.12 9.83
N CYS A 91 -7.99 -1.08 9.78
CA CYS A 91 -9.06 -1.09 8.77
C CYS A 91 -9.91 0.18 8.84
N ALA A 92 -10.31 0.59 10.05
CA ALA A 92 -11.11 1.81 10.25
C ALA A 92 -10.34 3.06 9.84
N PHE A 93 -9.04 3.12 10.18
CA PHE A 93 -8.18 4.24 9.81
C PHE A 93 -7.92 4.32 8.30
N THR A 94 -7.73 3.20 7.61
CA THR A 94 -7.62 3.16 6.14
C THR A 94 -8.89 3.71 5.48
N ALA A 95 -10.07 3.32 5.98
CA ALA A 95 -11.33 3.87 5.50
C ALA A 95 -11.46 5.38 5.79
N TYR A 96 -11.00 5.84 6.95
CA TYR A 96 -10.95 7.27 7.30
C TYR A 96 -10.01 8.06 6.39
N LEU A 97 -8.81 7.56 6.13
CA LEU A 97 -7.86 8.22 5.20
C LEU A 97 -8.45 8.33 3.80
N PHE A 98 -9.10 7.28 3.32
CA PHE A 98 -9.80 7.33 2.03
C PHE A 98 -10.87 8.44 2.01
N LEU A 99 -11.67 8.56 3.08
CA LEU A 99 -12.64 9.65 3.24
C LEU A 99 -11.99 11.03 3.23
N ALA A 100 -10.90 11.20 3.97
CA ALA A 100 -10.24 12.48 4.16
C ALA A 100 -9.62 13.02 2.85
N TYR A 101 -9.08 12.14 2.01
CA TYR A 101 -8.40 12.52 0.77
C TYR A 101 -9.32 12.57 -0.47
N LEU A 102 -10.48 11.92 -0.42
CA LEU A 102 -11.40 11.86 -1.55
C LEU A 102 -11.82 13.23 -2.09
N PRO A 103 -12.12 14.26 -1.27
CA PRO A 103 -12.47 15.60 -1.75
C PRO A 103 -11.37 16.29 -2.57
N SER A 104 -10.10 15.97 -2.33
CA SER A 104 -8.97 16.52 -3.10
C SER A 104 -8.99 16.05 -4.56
N TYR A 105 -9.56 14.87 -4.82
CA TYR A 105 -9.68 14.30 -6.17
C TYR A 105 -11.04 14.54 -6.82
N LEU A 106 -12.07 14.75 -6.00
CA LEU A 106 -13.43 15.05 -6.43
C LEU A 106 -13.93 16.33 -5.75
N PRO A 107 -13.47 17.51 -6.20
CA PRO A 107 -13.95 18.77 -5.64
C PRO A 107 -15.47 18.88 -5.78
N GLY A 108 -16.15 19.28 -4.70
CA GLY A 108 -17.60 19.44 -4.67
C GLY A 108 -18.40 18.15 -4.44
N ILE A 109 -17.76 17.02 -4.17
CA ILE A 109 -18.47 15.80 -3.76
C ILE A 109 -19.24 16.03 -2.45
N SER A 110 -20.51 15.63 -2.41
CA SER A 110 -21.31 15.77 -1.18
C SER A 110 -20.90 14.73 -0.14
N GLN A 111 -21.02 15.07 1.15
CA GLN A 111 -20.77 14.14 2.24
C GLN A 111 -21.56 12.83 2.12
N ALA A 112 -22.82 12.91 1.70
CA ALA A 112 -23.67 11.75 1.52
C ALA A 112 -23.09 10.76 0.48
N VAL A 113 -22.60 11.28 -0.66
CA VAL A 113 -21.95 10.46 -1.69
C VAL A 113 -20.64 9.88 -1.17
N THR A 114 -19.84 10.68 -0.45
CA THR A 114 -18.58 10.25 0.14
C THR A 114 -18.78 9.09 1.12
N TYR A 115 -19.70 9.21 2.07
CA TYR A 115 -20.02 8.11 2.99
C TYR A 115 -20.59 6.88 2.29
N SER A 116 -21.46 7.08 1.28
CA SER A 116 -22.01 5.97 0.50
C SER A 116 -20.93 5.20 -0.25
N LEU A 117 -19.93 5.91 -0.80
CA LEU A 117 -18.80 5.30 -1.47
C LEU A 117 -17.94 4.47 -0.50
N VAL A 118 -17.69 4.99 0.72
CA VAL A 118 -16.94 4.23 1.74
C VAL A 118 -17.70 2.97 2.16
N VAL A 119 -19.01 3.07 2.41
CA VAL A 119 -19.82 1.90 2.75
C VAL A 119 -19.77 0.87 1.62
N LEU A 120 -19.85 1.32 0.37
CA LEU A 120 -19.71 0.44 -0.80
C LEU A 120 -18.34 -0.23 -0.85
N VAL A 121 -17.26 0.53 -0.69
CA VAL A 121 -15.87 0.01 -0.71
C VAL A 121 -15.64 -1.02 0.40
N VAL A 122 -16.06 -0.71 1.62
CA VAL A 122 -15.97 -1.64 2.76
C VAL A 122 -16.82 -2.88 2.51
N GLY A 123 -18.05 -2.73 2.03
CA GLY A 123 -18.92 -3.85 1.68
C GLY A 123 -18.32 -4.76 0.61
N LEU A 124 -17.72 -4.17 -0.43
CA LEU A 124 -17.02 -4.93 -1.48
C LEU A 124 -15.78 -5.66 -0.93
N ALA A 125 -15.02 -5.05 -0.03
CA ALA A 125 -13.88 -5.67 0.62
C ALA A 125 -14.30 -6.87 1.49
N VAL A 126 -15.34 -6.72 2.30
CA VAL A 126 -15.91 -7.82 3.10
C VAL A 126 -16.43 -8.93 2.20
N LEU A 127 -17.16 -8.58 1.15
CA LEU A 127 -17.65 -9.57 0.15
C LEU A 127 -16.48 -10.31 -0.52
N SER A 128 -15.45 -9.59 -0.95
CA SER A 128 -14.24 -10.16 -1.55
C SER A 128 -13.55 -11.13 -0.59
N SER A 129 -13.50 -10.80 0.70
CA SER A 129 -12.84 -11.61 1.73
C SER A 129 -13.48 -12.98 1.94
N THR A 130 -14.69 -13.22 1.44
CA THR A 130 -15.38 -14.53 1.55
C THR A 130 -14.74 -15.63 0.68
N ARG A 131 -14.05 -15.26 -0.41
CA ARG A 131 -13.49 -16.23 -1.37
C ARG A 131 -12.07 -15.88 -1.81
N LEU A 132 -11.14 -16.82 -1.63
CA LEU A 132 -9.74 -16.65 -2.04
C LEU A 132 -9.59 -16.43 -3.57
N THR A 133 -10.50 -16.98 -4.36
CA THR A 133 -10.51 -16.79 -5.82
C THR A 133 -10.74 -15.34 -6.20
N VAL A 134 -11.62 -14.63 -5.48
CA VAL A 134 -11.87 -13.19 -5.70
C VAL A 134 -10.63 -12.37 -5.39
N LEU A 135 -9.96 -12.61 -4.25
CA LEU A 135 -8.69 -11.97 -3.92
C LEU A 135 -7.66 -12.11 -5.05
N LYS A 136 -7.50 -13.33 -5.61
CA LYS A 136 -6.54 -13.58 -6.70
C LYS A 136 -6.82 -12.72 -7.94
N TYR A 137 -8.07 -12.72 -8.41
CA TYR A 137 -8.46 -11.94 -9.59
C TYR A 137 -8.40 -10.44 -9.32
N LEU A 138 -8.85 -10.01 -8.16
CA LEU A 138 -8.81 -8.62 -7.77
C LEU A 138 -7.36 -8.10 -7.70
N SER A 139 -6.46 -8.85 -7.04
CA SER A 139 -5.07 -8.45 -6.91
C SER A 139 -4.34 -8.42 -8.26
N VAL A 140 -4.51 -9.44 -9.11
CA VAL A 140 -3.90 -9.45 -10.44
C VAL A 140 -4.46 -8.33 -11.31
N GLY A 141 -5.77 -8.15 -11.32
CA GLY A 141 -6.45 -7.09 -12.08
C GLY A 141 -6.02 -5.69 -11.63
N SER A 142 -5.98 -5.43 -10.33
CA SER A 142 -5.53 -4.15 -9.78
C SER A 142 -4.07 -3.85 -10.09
N THR A 143 -3.19 -4.87 -10.02
CA THR A 143 -1.78 -4.71 -10.40
C THR A 143 -1.64 -4.35 -11.88
N LEU A 144 -2.35 -5.04 -12.77
CA LEU A 144 -2.33 -4.74 -14.21
C LEU A 144 -2.88 -3.35 -14.49
N LEU A 145 -3.98 -2.96 -13.86
CA LEU A 145 -4.56 -1.63 -13.99
C LEU A 145 -3.60 -0.54 -13.48
N PHE A 146 -2.88 -0.79 -12.41
CA PHE A 146 -1.85 0.13 -11.93
C PHE A 146 -0.70 0.29 -12.92
N LEU A 147 -0.19 -0.80 -13.48
CA LEU A 147 0.85 -0.74 -14.50
C LEU A 147 0.35 0.00 -15.77
N CYS A 148 -0.89 -0.23 -16.18
CA CYS A 148 -1.52 0.53 -17.26
C CYS A 148 -1.66 2.01 -16.90
N LEU A 149 -2.05 2.33 -15.66
CA LEU A 149 -2.18 3.71 -15.16
C LEU A 149 -0.84 4.46 -15.26
N ILE A 150 0.28 3.83 -14.86
CA ILE A 150 1.61 4.43 -15.02
C ILE A 150 1.85 4.83 -16.48
N GLY A 151 1.58 3.93 -17.42
CA GLY A 151 1.74 4.19 -18.86
C GLY A 151 0.83 5.31 -19.37
N VAL A 152 -0.45 5.30 -18.97
CA VAL A 152 -1.44 6.32 -19.38
C VAL A 152 -1.06 7.69 -18.84
N VAL A 153 -0.73 7.79 -17.55
CA VAL A 153 -0.33 9.05 -16.92
C VAL A 153 0.96 9.58 -17.54
N TRP A 154 1.93 8.71 -17.79
CA TRP A 154 3.16 9.09 -18.47
C TRP A 154 2.91 9.65 -19.86
N LEU A 155 2.13 8.96 -20.71
CA LEU A 155 1.81 9.42 -22.06
C LEU A 155 1.02 10.74 -22.06
N ALA A 156 0.10 10.90 -21.09
CA ALA A 156 -0.72 12.09 -20.97
C ALA A 156 0.03 13.29 -20.36
N SER A 157 1.08 13.03 -19.55
CA SER A 157 1.85 14.08 -18.88
C SER A 157 2.72 14.91 -19.83
N GLY A 158 3.02 14.42 -21.03
CA GLY A 158 3.99 15.03 -21.94
C GLY A 158 5.46 14.91 -21.47
N VAL A 159 5.73 14.18 -20.40
CA VAL A 159 7.09 13.93 -19.89
C VAL A 159 7.86 13.09 -20.90
N GLY A 160 8.92 13.64 -21.48
CA GLY A 160 9.77 12.93 -22.44
C GLY A 160 10.53 11.77 -21.79
N LEU A 161 10.87 10.74 -22.59
CA LEU A 161 11.64 9.56 -22.12
C LEU A 161 12.93 9.94 -21.39
N ARG A 162 13.66 10.93 -21.92
CA ARG A 162 14.92 11.40 -21.30
C ARG A 162 14.68 11.98 -19.92
N GLN A 163 13.61 12.75 -19.73
CA GLN A 163 13.25 13.34 -18.46
C GLN A 163 12.79 12.24 -17.49
N ALA A 164 11.89 11.34 -17.91
CA ALA A 164 11.44 10.21 -17.09
C ALA A 164 12.61 9.36 -16.59
N TRP A 165 13.59 9.09 -17.48
CA TRP A 165 14.80 8.37 -17.12
C TRP A 165 15.69 9.15 -16.15
N SER A 166 15.81 10.47 -16.32
CA SER A 166 16.57 11.34 -15.41
C SER A 166 15.95 11.34 -14.00
N GLU A 167 14.62 11.41 -13.89
CA GLU A 167 13.95 11.34 -12.58
C GLU A 167 14.16 9.96 -11.93
N LEU A 168 13.98 8.89 -12.69
CA LEU A 168 14.22 7.53 -12.19
C LEU A 168 15.67 7.33 -11.73
N ALA A 169 16.65 7.84 -12.50
CA ALA A 169 18.05 7.80 -12.14
C ALA A 169 18.35 8.62 -10.87
N GLY A 170 17.63 9.73 -10.68
CA GLY A 170 17.71 10.57 -9.47
C GLY A 170 17.37 9.81 -8.19
N LEU A 171 16.58 8.75 -8.26
CA LEU A 171 16.29 7.88 -7.11
C LEU A 171 17.52 7.15 -6.57
N SER A 172 18.63 7.09 -7.31
CA SER A 172 19.89 6.54 -6.80
C SER A 172 20.39 7.27 -5.55
N ALA A 173 20.04 8.56 -5.39
CA ALA A 173 20.34 9.33 -4.18
C ALA A 173 19.66 8.78 -2.92
N TYR A 174 18.58 8.00 -3.04
CA TYR A 174 17.94 7.33 -1.90
C TYR A 174 18.94 6.51 -1.08
N GLY A 175 19.83 5.75 -1.75
CA GLY A 175 20.85 4.95 -1.06
C GLY A 175 21.76 5.77 -0.15
N GLN A 176 22.10 7.02 -0.52
CA GLN A 176 22.92 7.92 0.28
C GLN A 176 22.18 8.45 1.52
N HIS A 177 20.87 8.54 1.45
CA HIS A 177 20.03 9.08 2.51
C HIS A 177 19.26 8.00 3.31
N LEU A 178 19.49 6.72 3.02
CA LEU A 178 18.75 5.59 3.66
C LEU A 178 18.77 5.70 5.19
N GLY A 179 19.91 6.07 5.79
CA GLY A 179 20.06 6.23 7.23
C GLY A 179 19.12 7.28 7.83
N ARG A 180 18.75 8.32 7.08
CA ARG A 180 17.81 9.37 7.53
C ARG A 180 16.38 8.86 7.63
N PHE A 181 16.00 7.87 6.82
CA PHE A 181 14.67 7.27 6.84
C PHE A 181 14.49 6.20 7.93
N LEU A 182 15.56 5.80 8.62
CA LEU A 182 15.50 4.83 9.72
C LEU A 182 15.15 5.46 11.08
N ALA A 183 15.19 6.79 11.18
CA ALA A 183 14.81 7.52 12.38
C ALA A 183 13.82 8.64 12.01
N PRO A 184 12.95 9.09 12.92
CA PRO A 184 12.02 10.18 12.65
C PRO A 184 12.77 11.44 12.17
N ILE A 185 12.42 11.93 10.98
CA ILE A 185 12.90 13.23 10.45
C ILE A 185 12.15 14.36 11.16
N ASN A 186 10.85 14.15 11.34
CA ASN A 186 9.92 15.00 12.08
C ASN A 186 8.72 14.16 12.55
N ASP A 187 7.71 14.77 13.16
CA ASP A 187 6.54 14.06 13.69
C ASP A 187 5.74 13.35 12.59
N TYR A 188 5.63 13.95 11.41
CA TYR A 188 4.94 13.33 10.27
C TYR A 188 5.65 12.04 9.81
N HIS A 189 6.97 12.09 9.65
CA HIS A 189 7.75 10.88 9.35
C HIS A 189 7.71 9.85 10.49
N GLY A 190 7.75 10.31 11.74
CA GLY A 190 7.62 9.45 12.93
C GLY A 190 6.29 8.68 12.94
N PHE A 191 5.20 9.36 12.54
CA PHE A 191 3.91 8.71 12.34
C PHE A 191 3.99 7.63 11.25
N TYR A 192 4.55 7.91 10.07
CA TYR A 192 4.71 6.93 8.99
C TYR A 192 5.55 5.72 9.41
N LEU A 193 6.67 5.91 10.10
CA LEU A 193 7.50 4.81 10.59
C LEU A 193 6.71 3.89 11.54
N SER A 194 5.95 4.48 12.48
CA SER A 194 5.10 3.74 13.40
C SER A 194 3.98 3.00 12.67
N TRP A 195 3.36 3.67 11.70
CA TRP A 195 2.32 3.11 10.84
C TRP A 195 2.83 1.93 10.02
N TRP A 196 3.96 2.09 9.32
CA TRP A 196 4.55 1.04 8.50
C TRP A 196 5.01 -0.16 9.34
N PHE A 197 5.53 0.09 10.53
CA PHE A 197 5.88 -0.99 11.44
C PHE A 197 4.65 -1.80 11.87
N ALA A 198 3.58 -1.12 12.30
CA ALA A 198 2.33 -1.78 12.67
C ALA A 198 1.71 -2.54 11.49
N TRP A 199 1.67 -1.90 10.31
CA TRP A 199 1.17 -2.50 9.08
C TRP A 199 1.99 -3.74 8.68
N SER A 200 3.31 -3.68 8.81
CA SER A 200 4.20 -4.78 8.46
C SER A 200 3.95 -6.05 9.26
N ILE A 201 3.55 -5.93 10.52
CA ILE A 201 3.19 -7.09 11.35
C ILE A 201 1.97 -7.80 10.76
N MET A 202 0.96 -7.04 10.36
CA MET A 202 -0.26 -7.59 9.77
C MET A 202 -0.01 -8.21 8.41
N ILE A 203 0.69 -7.50 7.53
CA ILE A 203 1.01 -7.98 6.18
C ILE A 203 2.00 -9.15 6.25
N GLY A 204 2.99 -9.10 7.12
CA GLY A 204 3.91 -10.22 7.33
C GLY A 204 3.19 -11.50 7.76
N GLN A 205 2.23 -11.40 8.69
CA GLN A 205 1.39 -12.54 9.08
C GLN A 205 0.52 -13.04 7.93
N PHE A 206 -0.05 -12.12 7.14
CA PHE A 206 -0.87 -12.47 5.99
C PHE A 206 -0.05 -13.16 4.88
N VAL A 207 1.07 -12.54 4.49
CA VAL A 207 1.97 -13.03 3.43
C VAL A 207 2.59 -14.38 3.78
N ALA A 208 3.00 -14.59 5.04
CA ALA A 208 3.60 -15.84 5.50
C ALA A 208 2.76 -17.08 5.17
N ARG A 209 1.44 -16.93 5.04
CA ARG A 209 0.51 -18.02 4.67
C ARG A 209 0.69 -18.52 3.23
N PHE A 210 1.28 -17.73 2.37
CA PHE A 210 1.48 -18.03 0.94
C PHE A 210 2.92 -18.39 0.59
N THR A 211 3.85 -18.39 1.55
CA THR A 211 5.29 -18.54 1.32
C THR A 211 5.80 -19.96 1.40
N ASN A 212 4.93 -20.93 1.71
CA ASN A 212 5.35 -22.33 1.86
C ASN A 212 6.10 -22.84 0.61
N GLY A 213 7.31 -23.35 0.82
CA GLY A 213 8.18 -23.85 -0.24
C GLY A 213 8.96 -22.78 -1.01
N ILE A 214 8.89 -21.50 -0.61
CA ILE A 214 9.69 -20.42 -1.19
C ILE A 214 10.99 -20.29 -0.41
N GLU A 215 12.13 -20.28 -1.11
CA GLU A 215 13.44 -20.05 -0.51
C GLU A 215 13.56 -18.62 0.03
N ALA A 216 14.20 -18.42 1.17
CA ALA A 216 14.29 -17.13 1.85
C ALA A 216 14.82 -15.98 0.97
N TRP A 217 15.84 -16.25 0.13
CA TRP A 217 16.38 -15.24 -0.77
C TRP A 217 15.42 -14.86 -1.90
N LYS A 218 14.66 -15.84 -2.43
CA LYS A 218 13.59 -15.57 -3.43
C LYS A 218 12.47 -14.77 -2.81
N LEU A 219 12.11 -15.07 -1.56
CA LEU A 219 11.14 -14.32 -0.79
C LEU A 219 11.63 -12.88 -0.56
N ALA A 220 12.89 -12.70 -0.15
CA ALA A 220 13.48 -11.37 0.03
C ALA A 220 13.44 -10.55 -1.28
N LEU A 221 13.83 -11.14 -2.40
CA LEU A 221 13.76 -10.50 -3.72
C LEU A 221 12.31 -10.12 -4.07
N ALA A 222 11.36 -11.05 -3.86
CA ALA A 222 9.96 -10.85 -4.17
C ALA A 222 9.33 -9.73 -3.33
N VAL A 223 9.66 -9.65 -2.04
CA VAL A 223 9.08 -8.67 -1.11
C VAL A 223 9.78 -7.33 -1.19
N LEU A 224 11.12 -7.29 -1.31
CA LEU A 224 11.90 -6.07 -1.19
C LEU A 224 12.06 -5.32 -2.52
N ILE A 225 12.39 -6.04 -3.58
CA ILE A 225 12.82 -5.42 -4.85
C ILE A 225 11.66 -5.29 -5.83
N ILE A 226 10.91 -6.39 -6.05
CA ILE A 226 9.90 -6.40 -7.11
C ILE A 226 8.82 -5.34 -6.91
N PRO A 227 8.25 -5.12 -5.72
CA PRO A 227 7.26 -4.08 -5.51
C PRO A 227 7.83 -2.66 -5.60
N SER A 228 9.10 -2.47 -5.23
CA SER A 228 9.75 -1.15 -5.28
C SER A 228 9.93 -0.63 -6.71
N ILE A 229 9.99 -1.50 -7.72
CA ILE A 229 10.16 -1.10 -9.12
C ILE A 229 8.94 -0.31 -9.65
N PRO A 230 7.71 -0.83 -9.61
CA PRO A 230 6.55 -0.06 -10.08
C PRO A 230 6.29 1.20 -9.24
N ILE A 231 6.66 1.21 -7.95
CA ILE A 231 6.59 2.40 -7.09
C ILE A 231 7.58 3.46 -7.58
N ALA A 232 8.84 3.08 -7.86
CA ALA A 232 9.84 3.99 -8.39
C ALA A 232 9.41 4.60 -9.73
N LEU A 233 8.86 3.80 -10.63
CA LEU A 233 8.33 4.27 -11.92
C LEU A 233 7.16 5.23 -11.71
N TRP A 234 6.20 4.88 -10.87
CA TRP A 234 5.03 5.69 -10.57
C TRP A 234 5.40 7.06 -10.03
N PHE A 235 6.23 7.11 -8.99
CA PHE A 235 6.67 8.36 -8.41
C PHE A 235 7.52 9.21 -9.35
N SER A 236 8.36 8.58 -10.18
CA SER A 236 9.13 9.32 -11.19
C SER A 236 8.24 9.98 -12.25
N VAL A 237 7.18 9.31 -12.68
CA VAL A 237 6.19 9.87 -13.62
C VAL A 237 5.41 11.01 -12.97
N LEU A 238 4.92 10.82 -11.75
CA LEU A 238 4.19 11.86 -11.01
C LEU A 238 5.07 13.07 -10.67
N PHE A 239 6.34 12.85 -10.33
CA PHE A 239 7.27 13.93 -10.07
C PHE A 239 7.60 14.73 -11.33
N GLY A 240 7.73 14.06 -12.47
CA GLY A 240 7.84 14.73 -13.76
C GLY A 240 6.63 15.63 -14.05
N LEU A 241 5.42 15.14 -13.78
CA LEU A 241 4.18 15.90 -13.91
C LEU A 241 4.14 17.09 -12.93
N PHE A 242 4.51 16.89 -11.69
CA PHE A 242 4.63 17.94 -10.66
C PHE A 242 5.57 19.06 -11.10
N LYS A 243 6.74 18.73 -11.67
CA LYS A 243 7.72 19.71 -12.16
C LYS A 243 7.22 20.54 -13.34
N ILE A 244 6.35 19.99 -14.18
CA ILE A 244 5.73 20.72 -15.30
C ILE A 244 4.72 21.76 -14.75
N GLY A 245 4.14 21.54 -13.56
CA GLY A 245 3.21 22.46 -12.91
C GLY A 245 1.86 22.61 -13.63
N GLN A 246 1.50 21.66 -14.49
CA GLN A 246 0.21 21.68 -15.17
C GLN A 246 -0.87 20.99 -14.33
N PRO A 247 -2.10 21.50 -14.31
CA PRO A 247 -3.20 20.85 -13.65
C PRO A 247 -3.48 19.49 -14.30
N ILE A 248 -3.74 18.49 -13.47
CA ILE A 248 -4.05 17.14 -13.93
C ILE A 248 -5.46 17.15 -14.54
N ALA A 249 -5.58 16.62 -15.76
CA ALA A 249 -6.87 16.49 -16.40
C ALA A 249 -7.84 15.66 -15.54
N THR A 250 -9.10 16.10 -15.44
CA THR A 250 -10.13 15.44 -14.63
C THR A 250 -10.25 13.95 -14.92
N GLY A 251 -10.10 13.54 -16.20
CA GLY A 251 -10.14 12.14 -16.57
C GLY A 251 -9.00 11.31 -15.94
N LEU A 252 -7.79 11.87 -15.83
CA LEU A 252 -6.67 11.22 -15.15
C LEU A 252 -6.90 11.10 -13.64
N ASN A 253 -7.41 12.16 -13.01
CA ASN A 253 -7.78 12.12 -11.59
C ASN A 253 -8.80 11.01 -11.31
N LEU A 254 -9.83 10.88 -12.15
CA LEU A 254 -10.83 9.83 -12.02
C LEU A 254 -10.24 8.44 -12.21
N MET A 255 -9.29 8.26 -13.15
CA MET A 255 -8.60 6.99 -13.34
C MET A 255 -7.72 6.64 -12.12
N MET A 256 -6.95 7.59 -11.61
CA MET A 256 -6.12 7.42 -10.40
C MET A 256 -6.99 7.05 -9.20
N MET A 257 -8.09 7.76 -8.99
CA MET A 257 -9.05 7.45 -7.94
C MET A 257 -9.65 6.05 -8.11
N GLY A 258 -10.06 5.66 -9.33
CA GLY A 258 -10.62 4.33 -9.59
C GLY A 258 -9.64 3.21 -9.25
N VAL A 259 -8.37 3.35 -9.64
CA VAL A 259 -7.32 2.38 -9.29
C VAL A 259 -7.04 2.42 -7.78
N GLY A 260 -7.01 3.61 -7.17
CA GLY A 260 -6.87 3.78 -5.72
C GLY A 260 -7.96 3.05 -4.93
N ILE A 261 -9.22 3.17 -5.34
CA ILE A 261 -10.35 2.43 -4.75
C ILE A 261 -10.11 0.91 -4.79
N LEU A 262 -9.63 0.38 -5.90
CA LEU A 262 -9.32 -1.06 -6.01
C LEU A 262 -8.21 -1.47 -5.04
N PHE A 263 -7.20 -0.63 -4.81
CA PHE A 263 -6.15 -0.87 -3.82
C PHE A 263 -6.71 -0.85 -2.39
N VAL A 264 -7.59 0.10 -2.06
CA VAL A 264 -8.29 0.11 -0.75
C VAL A 264 -9.08 -1.18 -0.55
N ILE A 265 -9.85 -1.63 -1.55
CA ILE A 265 -10.59 -2.88 -1.46
C ILE A 265 -9.67 -4.08 -1.22
N ASN A 266 -8.51 -4.15 -1.93
CA ASN A 266 -7.51 -5.22 -1.72
C ASN A 266 -6.93 -5.21 -0.31
N SER A 267 -6.54 -4.04 0.20
CA SER A 267 -5.98 -3.89 1.54
C SER A 267 -6.99 -4.29 2.61
N LEU A 268 -8.21 -3.77 2.53
CA LEU A 268 -9.29 -4.10 3.47
C LEU A 268 -9.71 -5.57 3.36
N ASP A 269 -9.74 -6.19 2.16
CA ASP A 269 -9.97 -7.63 1.99
C ASP A 269 -8.92 -8.44 2.76
N SER A 270 -7.65 -8.13 2.55
CA SER A 270 -6.52 -8.84 3.17
C SER A 270 -6.56 -8.77 4.69
N LEU A 271 -6.81 -7.59 5.25
CA LEU A 271 -6.93 -7.36 6.69
C LEU A 271 -8.20 -8.02 7.26
N THR A 272 -9.33 -7.93 6.56
CA THR A 272 -10.59 -8.59 6.94
C THR A 272 -10.40 -10.10 7.02
N ARG A 273 -9.74 -10.72 6.03
CA ARG A 273 -9.37 -12.14 6.07
C ARG A 273 -8.49 -12.46 7.26
N LEU A 274 -7.49 -11.61 7.51
CA LEU A 274 -6.53 -11.82 8.58
C LEU A 274 -7.23 -11.91 9.93
N TYR A 275 -8.01 -10.89 10.31
CA TYR A 275 -8.67 -10.90 11.61
C TYR A 275 -9.79 -11.95 11.68
N ALA A 276 -10.55 -12.15 10.62
CA ALA A 276 -11.59 -13.18 10.58
C ALA A 276 -11.02 -14.58 10.85
N GLN A 277 -9.86 -14.90 10.26
CA GLN A 277 -9.17 -16.16 10.51
C GLN A 277 -8.57 -16.22 11.93
N ASN A 278 -7.99 -15.11 12.41
CA ASN A 278 -7.43 -15.04 13.77
C ASN A 278 -8.51 -15.24 14.85
N LEU A 279 -9.73 -14.74 14.62
CA LEU A 279 -10.87 -14.88 15.52
C LEU A 279 -11.67 -16.19 15.28
N GLY A 280 -11.40 -16.89 14.18
CA GLY A 280 -12.19 -18.03 13.76
C GLY A 280 -13.60 -17.66 13.26
N TRP A 281 -13.79 -16.43 12.81
CA TRP A 281 -15.05 -15.88 12.26
C TRP A 281 -15.02 -15.87 10.73
N THR A 282 -14.70 -17.00 10.13
CA THR A 282 -14.65 -17.11 8.66
C THR A 282 -16.05 -17.37 8.06
N ALA A 283 -16.25 -16.98 6.81
CA ALA A 283 -17.50 -17.23 6.09
C ALA A 283 -17.85 -18.74 5.99
N GLU A 284 -16.83 -19.60 5.95
CA GLU A 284 -16.97 -21.05 5.94
C GLU A 284 -17.56 -21.58 7.27
N ARG A 285 -17.15 -20.97 8.41
CA ARG A 285 -17.59 -21.38 9.74
C ARG A 285 -18.93 -20.78 10.14
N LEU A 286 -19.13 -19.48 9.87
CA LEU A 286 -20.33 -18.75 10.28
C LEU A 286 -21.48 -18.88 9.27
N GLY A 287 -21.15 -19.27 8.03
CA GLY A 287 -22.06 -19.15 6.89
C GLY A 287 -22.10 -17.73 6.33
N PHE A 288 -22.37 -17.61 5.04
CA PHE A 288 -22.30 -16.34 4.31
C PHE A 288 -23.15 -15.22 4.92
N LYS A 289 -24.42 -15.54 5.29
CA LYS A 289 -25.35 -14.52 5.84
C LYS A 289 -24.89 -13.93 7.18
N THR A 290 -24.26 -14.74 8.03
CA THR A 290 -23.79 -14.31 9.36
C THR A 290 -22.45 -13.58 9.26
N TYR A 291 -21.66 -13.90 8.25
CA TYR A 291 -20.37 -13.26 8.01
C TYR A 291 -20.51 -11.85 7.43
N MET A 292 -21.46 -11.63 6.50
CA MET A 292 -21.78 -10.32 5.91
C MET A 292 -22.57 -9.44 6.87
#